data_2d89310ed06989a19855de11807c3d78
#
_entry.id   2d89310ed06989a19855de11807c3d78
#
_cell.length_a   1.000
_cell.length_b   1.000
_cell.length_c   1.000
_cell.angle_alpha   90.00
_cell.angle_beta   90.00
_cell.angle_gamma   90.00
#
_symmetry.space_group_name_H-M   'P 1'
#
loop_
_entity.id
_entity.type
_entity.pdbx_description
1 polymer ?
#
loop_
_entity_poly.entity_id
_entity_poly.type
_entity_poly.pdbx_seq_one_letter_code
_entity_poly.pdbx_strand_id
1 'polypeptide(L)'
;MSIEVHPTAMVDKNAQLGEGTKVGPYATIGANVKIGAGTTVGQGAIIDGHTTIGEQCQIFPYALIGMKTQDLKYQEGSVSFVEVGDRTVIREFATVHLGTKDGEKTIIGSDCLFMAYCHAAHGVILGDHVICSNSVQLAGDVHIQDWAIIGGCSASHQFCTVGRHAMVGGMVKIRQDVPPFMLCDMQDSAQKVIGPNVVGLTRRGFPKDVIAALKEAFRFIYHSGLNRSQALDRVENDVEPFDEVKELVSFYRHSTRGVC
;
A
#
# COMPACT_ATOMS: atom_id res chain seq x y z
N MET A 1 -0.77 -5.23 -30.47
CA MET A 1 0.33 -6.23 -30.31
C MET A 1 -0.29 -7.57 -29.94
N SER A 2 0.25 -8.71 -30.42
CA SER A 2 -0.29 -10.03 -30.09
C SER A 2 -0.07 -10.39 -28.64
N ILE A 3 -0.97 -11.20 -28.06
CA ILE A 3 -0.78 -11.85 -26.77
C ILE A 3 0.27 -12.96 -26.96
N GLU A 4 1.27 -13.03 -26.06
CA GLU A 4 2.31 -14.04 -26.07
C GLU A 4 2.18 -14.93 -24.83
N VAL A 5 1.86 -16.22 -25.01
CA VAL A 5 1.76 -17.18 -23.90
C VAL A 5 2.81 -18.27 -24.11
N HIS A 6 3.67 -18.47 -23.11
CA HIS A 6 4.66 -19.54 -23.16
C HIS A 6 3.97 -20.92 -23.21
N PRO A 7 4.44 -21.88 -24.02
CA PRO A 7 3.78 -23.19 -24.18
C PRO A 7 3.59 -24.02 -22.90
N THR A 8 4.40 -23.75 -21.86
CA THR A 8 4.28 -24.41 -20.55
C THR A 8 3.44 -23.63 -19.53
N ALA A 9 2.90 -22.47 -19.89
CA ALA A 9 1.99 -21.73 -19.02
C ALA A 9 0.61 -22.39 -19.02
N MET A 10 -0.07 -22.34 -17.89
CA MET A 10 -1.42 -22.82 -17.72
C MET A 10 -2.36 -21.60 -17.63
N VAL A 11 -3.08 -21.31 -18.71
CA VAL A 11 -4.03 -20.22 -18.76
C VAL A 11 -5.41 -20.80 -18.98
N ASP A 12 -6.34 -20.51 -18.05
CA ASP A 12 -7.73 -20.96 -18.21
C ASP A 12 -8.38 -20.28 -19.41
N LYS A 13 -9.21 -21.03 -20.13
CA LYS A 13 -9.91 -20.55 -21.33
C LYS A 13 -10.84 -19.36 -21.10
N ASN A 14 -11.30 -19.15 -19.86
CA ASN A 14 -12.15 -18.03 -19.48
C ASN A 14 -11.35 -16.80 -19.01
N ALA A 15 -10.04 -16.93 -18.81
CA ALA A 15 -9.19 -15.80 -18.48
C ALA A 15 -9.19 -14.76 -19.60
N GLN A 16 -9.20 -13.49 -19.22
CA GLN A 16 -9.20 -12.38 -20.17
C GLN A 16 -7.82 -11.71 -20.18
N LEU A 17 -7.12 -11.79 -21.28
CA LEU A 17 -5.81 -11.19 -21.48
C LEU A 17 -5.92 -10.02 -22.45
N GLY A 18 -5.43 -8.85 -22.06
CA GLY A 18 -5.36 -7.66 -22.91
C GLY A 18 -4.30 -7.77 -23.99
N GLU A 19 -4.39 -6.90 -24.97
CA GLU A 19 -3.46 -6.87 -26.11
C GLU A 19 -2.01 -6.65 -25.62
N GLY A 20 -1.06 -7.40 -26.20
CA GLY A 20 0.36 -7.30 -25.84
C GLY A 20 0.73 -7.91 -24.49
N THR A 21 -0.18 -8.59 -23.80
CA THR A 21 0.14 -9.33 -22.57
C THR A 21 1.14 -10.45 -22.87
N LYS A 22 2.12 -10.61 -21.98
CA LYS A 22 3.13 -11.68 -22.05
C LYS A 22 3.06 -12.56 -20.82
N VAL A 23 2.92 -13.88 -21.02
CA VAL A 23 2.84 -14.88 -19.95
C VAL A 23 4.03 -15.82 -20.03
N GLY A 24 4.87 -15.82 -19.00
CA GLY A 24 6.09 -16.59 -18.90
C GLY A 24 5.89 -18.08 -18.62
N PRO A 25 6.97 -18.88 -18.65
CA PRO A 25 6.89 -20.32 -18.46
C PRO A 25 6.36 -20.69 -17.07
N TYR A 26 5.55 -21.74 -17.03
CA TYR A 26 4.95 -22.29 -15.80
C TYR A 26 4.08 -21.31 -15.01
N ALA A 27 3.75 -20.14 -15.54
CA ALA A 27 2.77 -19.26 -14.93
C ALA A 27 1.37 -19.89 -14.99
N THR A 28 0.56 -19.64 -13.97
CA THR A 28 -0.83 -20.13 -13.88
C THR A 28 -1.79 -18.93 -13.80
N ILE A 29 -2.81 -18.90 -14.66
CA ILE A 29 -3.83 -17.85 -14.69
C ILE A 29 -5.20 -18.52 -14.62
N GLY A 30 -5.95 -18.19 -13.56
CA GLY A 30 -7.25 -18.76 -13.24
C GLY A 30 -8.41 -18.20 -14.09
N ALA A 31 -9.56 -18.86 -14.01
CA ALA A 31 -10.72 -18.60 -14.85
C ALA A 31 -11.36 -17.21 -14.70
N ASN A 32 -11.29 -16.61 -13.51
CA ASN A 32 -11.94 -15.31 -13.23
C ASN A 32 -10.94 -14.15 -13.26
N VAL A 33 -9.76 -14.38 -13.87
CA VAL A 33 -8.67 -13.38 -13.94
C VAL A 33 -8.82 -12.51 -15.19
N LYS A 34 -8.60 -11.21 -14.99
CA LYS A 34 -8.50 -10.22 -16.07
C LYS A 34 -7.14 -9.53 -15.99
N ILE A 35 -6.45 -9.45 -17.11
CA ILE A 35 -5.13 -8.80 -17.19
C ILE A 35 -5.17 -7.74 -18.28
N GLY A 36 -4.82 -6.50 -17.94
CA GLY A 36 -4.78 -5.36 -18.86
C GLY A 36 -3.67 -5.43 -19.90
N ALA A 37 -3.78 -4.60 -20.91
CA ALA A 37 -2.88 -4.55 -22.05
C ALA A 37 -1.43 -4.29 -21.66
N GLY A 38 -0.48 -4.91 -22.34
CA GLY A 38 0.96 -4.71 -22.15
C GLY A 38 1.53 -5.23 -20.82
N THR A 39 0.74 -5.91 -20.01
CA THR A 39 1.19 -6.48 -18.73
C THR A 39 2.02 -7.74 -18.96
N THR A 40 3.07 -7.89 -18.16
CA THR A 40 3.97 -9.06 -18.20
C THR A 40 3.81 -9.90 -16.94
N VAL A 41 3.67 -11.21 -17.11
CA VAL A 41 3.57 -12.21 -16.04
C VAL A 41 4.80 -13.11 -16.09
N GLY A 42 5.60 -13.07 -15.04
CA GLY A 42 6.86 -13.80 -14.93
C GLY A 42 6.69 -15.31 -14.75
N GLN A 43 7.81 -16.02 -14.87
CA GLN A 43 7.89 -17.46 -14.69
C GLN A 43 7.28 -17.90 -13.33
N GLY A 44 6.44 -18.93 -13.37
CA GLY A 44 5.88 -19.55 -12.16
C GLY A 44 5.00 -18.65 -11.31
N ALA A 45 4.64 -17.46 -11.79
CA ALA A 45 3.66 -16.61 -11.10
C ALA A 45 2.28 -17.25 -11.16
N ILE A 46 1.50 -17.08 -10.08
CA ILE A 46 0.14 -17.60 -9.99
C ILE A 46 -0.81 -16.43 -9.78
N ILE A 47 -1.77 -16.27 -10.69
CA ILE A 47 -2.84 -15.27 -10.60
C ILE A 47 -4.16 -16.04 -10.65
N ASP A 48 -4.94 -15.95 -9.57
CA ASP A 48 -6.17 -16.75 -9.46
C ASP A 48 -7.29 -15.94 -8.77
N GLY A 49 -8.40 -16.59 -8.45
CA GLY A 49 -9.56 -15.97 -7.84
C GLY A 49 -10.17 -14.88 -8.74
N HIS A 50 -11.01 -14.03 -8.19
CA HIS A 50 -11.58 -12.88 -8.89
C HIS A 50 -10.56 -11.71 -8.89
N THR A 51 -9.56 -11.81 -9.75
CA THR A 51 -8.43 -10.88 -9.80
C THR A 51 -8.44 -10.06 -11.09
N THR A 52 -8.33 -8.75 -10.95
CA THR A 52 -8.12 -7.82 -12.06
C THR A 52 -6.76 -7.15 -11.93
N ILE A 53 -5.92 -7.28 -12.93
CA ILE A 53 -4.62 -6.61 -13.06
C ILE A 53 -4.75 -5.53 -14.14
N GLY A 54 -4.29 -4.33 -13.87
CA GLY A 54 -4.29 -3.20 -14.81
C GLY A 54 -3.36 -3.36 -15.98
N GLU A 55 -3.18 -2.28 -16.72
CA GLU A 55 -2.32 -2.21 -17.90
C GLU A 55 -0.86 -1.98 -17.54
N GLN A 56 0.05 -2.45 -18.40
CA GLN A 56 1.50 -2.21 -18.30
C GLN A 56 2.12 -2.62 -16.96
N CYS A 57 1.48 -3.54 -16.23
CA CYS A 57 2.01 -4.08 -14.99
C CYS A 57 3.16 -5.07 -15.23
N GLN A 58 4.00 -5.23 -14.21
CA GLN A 58 5.07 -6.21 -14.22
C GLN A 58 4.92 -7.14 -13.01
N ILE A 59 4.48 -8.37 -13.27
CA ILE A 59 4.36 -9.41 -12.25
C ILE A 59 5.60 -10.31 -12.36
N PHE A 60 6.44 -10.28 -11.34
CA PHE A 60 7.73 -10.99 -11.34
C PHE A 60 7.58 -12.48 -11.00
N PRO A 61 8.64 -13.28 -11.21
CA PRO A 61 8.58 -14.71 -10.98
C PRO A 61 8.10 -15.10 -9.59
N TYR A 62 7.25 -16.12 -9.54
CA TYR A 62 6.72 -16.69 -8.30
C TYR A 62 5.89 -15.75 -7.41
N ALA A 63 5.42 -14.63 -7.92
CA ALA A 63 4.41 -13.83 -7.24
C ALA A 63 3.07 -14.57 -7.23
N LEU A 64 2.31 -14.45 -6.13
CA LEU A 64 1.01 -15.11 -5.94
C LEU A 64 -0.06 -14.05 -5.67
N ILE A 65 -0.99 -13.90 -6.61
CA ILE A 65 -2.01 -12.84 -6.55
C ILE A 65 -3.41 -13.48 -6.63
N GLY A 66 -4.29 -13.07 -5.74
CA GLY A 66 -5.65 -13.59 -5.70
C GLY A 66 -5.79 -14.95 -5.03
N MET A 67 -4.82 -15.31 -4.18
CA MET A 67 -4.92 -16.53 -3.38
C MET A 67 -5.94 -16.37 -2.27
N LYS A 68 -6.54 -17.49 -1.85
CA LYS A 68 -7.45 -17.56 -0.71
C LYS A 68 -6.82 -16.90 0.53
N THR A 69 -7.61 -16.11 1.22
CA THR A 69 -7.18 -15.47 2.48
C THR A 69 -6.74 -16.49 3.53
N GLN A 70 -5.82 -16.08 4.40
CA GLN A 70 -5.39 -16.86 5.57
C GLN A 70 -6.24 -16.57 6.83
N ASP A 71 -7.23 -15.68 6.75
CA ASP A 71 -8.10 -15.36 7.87
C ASP A 71 -9.02 -16.54 8.18
N LEU A 72 -9.02 -17.00 9.44
CA LEU A 72 -9.86 -18.08 9.92
C LEU A 72 -11.36 -17.75 9.89
N LYS A 73 -11.72 -16.49 9.70
CA LYS A 73 -13.13 -16.06 9.56
C LYS A 73 -13.67 -16.28 8.14
N TYR A 74 -12.82 -16.66 7.19
CA TYR A 74 -13.26 -16.93 5.83
C TYR A 74 -14.31 -18.03 5.81
N GLN A 75 -15.40 -17.77 5.08
CA GLN A 75 -16.46 -18.76 4.84
C GLN A 75 -16.33 -19.30 3.42
N GLU A 76 -16.31 -20.61 3.29
CA GLU A 76 -16.20 -21.28 1.99
C GLU A 76 -17.35 -20.87 1.07
N GLY A 77 -17.02 -20.47 -0.16
CA GLY A 77 -17.98 -19.95 -1.13
C GLY A 77 -18.14 -18.43 -1.15
N SER A 78 -17.51 -17.68 -0.25
CA SER A 78 -17.46 -16.21 -0.32
C SER A 78 -16.75 -15.76 -1.59
N VAL A 79 -17.33 -14.79 -2.28
CA VAL A 79 -16.77 -14.17 -3.48
C VAL A 79 -16.14 -12.84 -3.08
N SER A 80 -14.83 -12.75 -3.16
CA SER A 80 -14.06 -11.55 -2.87
C SER A 80 -13.04 -11.29 -3.98
N PHE A 81 -12.42 -10.12 -4.00
CA PHE A 81 -11.72 -9.60 -5.17
C PHE A 81 -10.31 -9.14 -4.83
N VAL A 82 -9.44 -9.18 -5.85
CA VAL A 82 -8.16 -8.44 -5.87
C VAL A 82 -8.17 -7.50 -7.09
N GLU A 83 -7.79 -6.26 -6.86
CA GLU A 83 -7.62 -5.27 -7.92
C GLU A 83 -6.19 -4.70 -7.84
N VAL A 84 -5.48 -4.69 -8.97
CA VAL A 84 -4.15 -4.09 -9.11
C VAL A 84 -4.24 -3.03 -10.21
N GLY A 85 -3.89 -1.80 -9.87
CA GLY A 85 -3.88 -0.67 -10.80
C GLY A 85 -2.77 -0.75 -11.84
N ASP A 86 -2.77 0.19 -12.77
CA ASP A 86 -1.87 0.22 -13.91
C ASP A 86 -0.40 0.47 -13.52
N ARG A 87 0.54 0.01 -14.37
CA ARG A 87 1.99 0.23 -14.26
C ARG A 87 2.61 -0.20 -12.94
N THR A 88 1.87 -0.97 -12.16
CA THR A 88 2.33 -1.49 -10.86
C THR A 88 3.29 -2.65 -11.06
N VAL A 89 4.34 -2.67 -10.25
CA VAL A 89 5.38 -3.70 -10.23
C VAL A 89 5.22 -4.54 -8.97
N ILE A 90 4.95 -5.84 -9.15
CA ILE A 90 4.88 -6.82 -8.06
C ILE A 90 6.05 -7.79 -8.22
N ARG A 91 6.99 -7.72 -7.27
CA ARG A 91 8.26 -8.46 -7.33
C ARG A 91 8.11 -9.91 -6.84
N GLU A 92 9.25 -10.61 -6.90
CA GLU A 92 9.35 -12.05 -6.69
C GLU A 92 8.83 -12.47 -5.32
N PHE A 93 8.08 -13.56 -5.28
CA PHE A 93 7.53 -14.16 -4.05
C PHE A 93 6.60 -13.23 -3.24
N ALA A 94 6.19 -12.11 -3.80
CA ALA A 94 5.17 -11.28 -3.17
C ALA A 94 3.81 -11.96 -3.22
N THR A 95 2.97 -11.73 -2.20
CA THR A 95 1.65 -12.34 -2.09
C THR A 95 0.57 -11.28 -1.86
N VAL A 96 -0.53 -11.37 -2.61
CA VAL A 96 -1.71 -10.52 -2.47
C VAL A 96 -2.94 -11.42 -2.36
N HIS A 97 -3.61 -11.40 -1.21
CA HIS A 97 -4.72 -12.30 -0.94
C HIS A 97 -6.07 -11.67 -1.24
N LEU A 98 -7.04 -12.53 -1.56
CA LEU A 98 -8.45 -12.17 -1.64
C LEU A 98 -8.99 -11.66 -0.29
N GLY A 99 -10.08 -10.93 -0.33
CA GLY A 99 -10.84 -10.55 0.86
C GLY A 99 -11.37 -11.76 1.64
N THR A 100 -11.75 -11.54 2.89
CA THR A 100 -12.31 -12.57 3.78
C THR A 100 -13.83 -12.68 3.63
N LYS A 101 -14.49 -11.57 3.35
CA LYS A 101 -15.95 -11.47 3.27
C LYS A 101 -16.42 -11.38 1.83
N ASP A 102 -17.69 -11.73 1.62
CA ASP A 102 -18.33 -11.53 0.35
C ASP A 102 -18.31 -10.06 -0.08
N GLY A 103 -17.91 -9.79 -1.30
CA GLY A 103 -17.76 -8.44 -1.86
C GLY A 103 -16.50 -7.67 -1.41
N GLU A 104 -15.73 -8.17 -0.47
CA GLU A 104 -14.52 -7.50 0.02
C GLU A 104 -13.43 -7.44 -1.06
N LYS A 105 -12.69 -6.34 -1.09
CA LYS A 105 -11.61 -6.11 -2.05
C LYS A 105 -10.28 -5.90 -1.35
N THR A 106 -9.23 -6.52 -1.87
CA THR A 106 -7.84 -6.13 -1.62
C THR A 106 -7.37 -5.32 -2.83
N ILE A 107 -6.85 -4.12 -2.62
CA ILE A 107 -6.53 -3.16 -3.69
C ILE A 107 -5.07 -2.75 -3.60
N ILE A 108 -4.37 -2.85 -4.72
CA ILE A 108 -3.05 -2.27 -4.92
C ILE A 108 -3.22 -1.21 -6.01
N GLY A 109 -2.91 0.05 -5.70
CA GLY A 109 -3.07 1.16 -6.63
C GLY A 109 -2.14 1.10 -7.86
N SER A 110 -2.16 2.15 -8.64
CA SER A 110 -1.33 2.32 -9.84
C SER A 110 0.07 2.83 -9.49
N ASP A 111 1.04 2.58 -10.38
CA ASP A 111 2.42 3.06 -10.24
C ASP A 111 3.11 2.61 -8.93
N CYS A 112 2.63 1.55 -8.31
CA CYS A 112 3.16 1.00 -7.06
C CYS A 112 4.38 0.11 -7.30
N LEU A 113 5.26 0.04 -6.28
CA LEU A 113 6.34 -0.93 -6.23
C LEU A 113 6.18 -1.81 -4.99
N PHE A 114 5.75 -3.04 -5.20
CA PHE A 114 5.58 -4.06 -4.17
C PHE A 114 6.76 -5.02 -4.26
N MET A 115 7.79 -4.78 -3.45
CA MET A 115 9.09 -5.48 -3.58
C MET A 115 9.00 -6.95 -3.13
N ALA A 116 10.10 -7.67 -3.31
CA ALA A 116 10.15 -9.10 -3.07
C ALA A 116 9.76 -9.48 -1.64
N TYR A 117 9.04 -10.60 -1.51
CA TYR A 117 8.53 -11.15 -0.24
C TYR A 117 7.52 -10.28 0.50
N CYS A 118 6.99 -9.21 -0.11
CA CYS A 118 5.92 -8.44 0.49
C CYS A 118 4.62 -9.24 0.56
N HIS A 119 3.79 -8.95 1.57
CA HIS A 119 2.49 -9.55 1.73
C HIS A 119 1.41 -8.48 1.94
N ALA A 120 0.33 -8.56 1.18
CA ALA A 120 -0.92 -7.86 1.43
C ALA A 120 -2.00 -8.87 1.80
N ALA A 121 -2.47 -8.82 3.05
CA ALA A 121 -3.58 -9.64 3.53
C ALA A 121 -4.92 -9.12 2.98
N HIS A 122 -6.01 -9.80 3.37
CA HIS A 122 -7.37 -9.42 3.01
C HIS A 122 -7.70 -7.96 3.35
N GLY A 123 -8.48 -7.30 2.50
CA GLY A 123 -8.97 -5.95 2.76
C GLY A 123 -7.90 -4.85 2.78
N VAL A 124 -6.64 -5.17 2.45
CA VAL A 124 -5.58 -4.16 2.33
C VAL A 124 -5.89 -3.25 1.15
N ILE A 125 -5.75 -1.94 1.37
CA ILE A 125 -5.89 -0.91 0.32
C ILE A 125 -4.62 -0.09 0.25
N LEU A 126 -3.91 -0.17 -0.86
CA LEU A 126 -2.83 0.73 -1.22
C LEU A 126 -3.35 1.75 -2.24
N GLY A 127 -3.07 3.02 -1.99
CA GLY A 127 -3.23 4.08 -2.98
C GLY A 127 -2.19 4.01 -4.09
N ASP A 128 -2.09 5.07 -4.87
CA ASP A 128 -1.16 5.15 -5.99
C ASP A 128 0.26 5.53 -5.55
N HIS A 129 1.26 5.12 -6.34
CA HIS A 129 2.67 5.43 -6.11
C HIS A 129 3.23 4.94 -4.76
N VAL A 130 2.61 3.96 -4.13
CA VAL A 130 3.07 3.37 -2.87
C VAL A 130 4.28 2.46 -3.12
N ILE A 131 5.27 2.57 -2.23
CA ILE A 131 6.43 1.67 -2.23
C ILE A 131 6.41 0.84 -0.95
N CYS A 132 6.28 -0.48 -1.09
CA CYS A 132 6.54 -1.45 -0.04
C CYS A 132 7.89 -2.11 -0.31
N SER A 133 8.89 -1.80 0.52
CA SER A 133 10.23 -2.39 0.40
C SER A 133 10.22 -3.87 0.78
N ASN A 134 11.33 -4.57 0.51
CA ASN A 134 11.40 -6.03 0.71
C ASN A 134 10.86 -6.50 2.06
N SER A 135 10.08 -7.58 2.03
CA SER A 135 9.55 -8.25 3.22
C SER A 135 8.59 -7.41 4.09
N VAL A 136 7.94 -6.40 3.52
CA VAL A 136 6.86 -5.68 4.21
C VAL A 136 5.65 -6.59 4.36
N GLN A 137 5.09 -6.66 5.59
CA GLN A 137 3.95 -7.51 5.91
C GLN A 137 2.75 -6.65 6.33
N LEU A 138 1.74 -6.55 5.47
CA LEU A 138 0.51 -5.79 5.73
C LEU A 138 -0.59 -6.75 6.19
N ALA A 139 -0.99 -6.59 7.45
CA ALA A 139 -2.12 -7.34 8.02
C ALA A 139 -3.46 -6.87 7.42
N GLY A 140 -4.55 -7.57 7.72
CA GLY A 140 -5.87 -7.28 7.15
C GLY A 140 -6.36 -5.85 7.41
N ASP A 141 -7.11 -5.31 6.46
CA ASP A 141 -7.78 -4.00 6.55
C ASP A 141 -6.82 -2.82 6.80
N VAL A 142 -5.58 -2.92 6.34
CA VAL A 142 -4.59 -1.83 6.40
C VAL A 142 -4.76 -0.91 5.21
N HIS A 143 -4.75 0.40 5.46
CA HIS A 143 -4.82 1.43 4.43
C HIS A 143 -3.47 2.16 4.32
N ILE A 144 -2.86 2.13 3.15
CA ILE A 144 -1.66 2.90 2.83
C ILE A 144 -2.03 3.93 1.76
N GLN A 145 -1.97 5.20 2.11
CA GLN A 145 -2.35 6.27 1.19
C GLN A 145 -1.24 6.58 0.18
N ASP A 146 -1.59 7.35 -0.85
CA ASP A 146 -0.73 7.65 -1.98
C ASP A 146 0.67 8.13 -1.58
N TRP A 147 1.67 7.73 -2.36
CA TRP A 147 3.05 8.16 -2.20
C TRP A 147 3.71 7.74 -0.87
N ALA A 148 3.06 6.97 -0.04
CA ALA A 148 3.68 6.45 1.17
C ALA A 148 4.78 5.42 0.84
N ILE A 149 5.80 5.38 1.68
CA ILE A 149 6.91 4.42 1.56
C ILE A 149 7.00 3.64 2.87
N ILE A 150 6.97 2.32 2.77
CA ILE A 150 7.14 1.42 3.90
C ILE A 150 8.51 0.74 3.79
N GLY A 151 9.36 0.99 4.77
CA GLY A 151 10.72 0.44 4.84
C GLY A 151 10.73 -1.07 5.02
N GLY A 152 11.80 -1.71 4.55
CA GLY A 152 11.93 -3.16 4.52
C GLY A 152 11.78 -3.84 5.88
N CYS A 153 11.27 -5.06 5.88
CA CYS A 153 11.02 -5.86 7.08
C CYS A 153 10.06 -5.22 8.10
N SER A 154 9.30 -4.20 7.69
CA SER A 154 8.27 -3.61 8.55
C SER A 154 6.97 -4.40 8.47
N ALA A 155 6.20 -4.37 9.55
CA ALA A 155 4.91 -5.05 9.62
C ALA A 155 3.85 -4.13 10.22
N SER A 156 2.62 -4.18 9.67
CA SER A 156 1.50 -3.42 10.21
C SER A 156 0.54 -4.29 11.00
N HIS A 157 -0.03 -3.74 12.05
CA HIS A 157 -1.20 -4.32 12.69
C HIS A 157 -2.45 -4.05 11.84
N GLN A 158 -3.48 -4.90 11.98
CA GLN A 158 -4.78 -4.71 11.30
C GLN A 158 -5.37 -3.32 11.57
N PHE A 159 -6.08 -2.79 10.58
CA PHE A 159 -6.82 -1.51 10.64
C PHE A 159 -5.95 -0.26 10.80
N CYS A 160 -4.62 -0.37 10.69
CA CYS A 160 -3.77 0.81 10.70
C CYS A 160 -3.82 1.55 9.37
N THR A 161 -3.74 2.87 9.44
CA THR A 161 -3.62 3.74 8.27
C THR A 161 -2.23 4.39 8.24
N VAL A 162 -1.59 4.39 7.08
CA VAL A 162 -0.38 5.18 6.82
C VAL A 162 -0.76 6.31 5.87
N GLY A 163 -0.60 7.54 6.31
CA GLY A 163 -1.01 8.73 5.58
C GLY A 163 -0.16 9.01 4.35
N ARG A 164 -0.70 9.84 3.49
CA ARG A 164 -0.10 10.25 2.21
C ARG A 164 1.30 10.85 2.40
N HIS A 165 2.24 10.49 1.51
CA HIS A 165 3.63 10.92 1.58
C HIS A 165 4.38 10.58 2.88
N ALA A 166 3.81 9.76 3.75
CA ALA A 166 4.54 9.29 4.92
C ALA A 166 5.71 8.37 4.54
N MET A 167 6.73 8.37 5.36
CA MET A 167 7.85 7.43 5.27
C MET A 167 7.92 6.64 6.58
N VAL A 168 7.81 5.33 6.48
CA VAL A 168 8.04 4.41 7.58
C VAL A 168 9.44 3.82 7.44
N GLY A 169 10.26 3.91 8.46
CA GLY A 169 11.60 3.31 8.50
C GLY A 169 11.58 1.79 8.34
N GLY A 170 12.76 1.20 8.18
CA GLY A 170 12.86 -0.27 8.12
C GLY A 170 12.67 -0.92 9.50
N MET A 171 12.16 -2.17 9.51
CA MET A 171 11.93 -2.97 10.73
C MET A 171 10.96 -2.32 11.73
N VAL A 172 10.07 -1.43 11.27
CA VAL A 172 9.07 -0.79 12.12
C VAL A 172 7.87 -1.70 12.30
N LYS A 173 7.43 -1.87 13.55
CA LYS A 173 6.14 -2.48 13.88
C LYS A 173 5.08 -1.39 13.99
N ILE A 174 4.28 -1.22 12.93
CA ILE A 174 3.18 -0.25 12.88
C ILE A 174 2.02 -0.78 13.71
N ARG A 175 1.72 -0.14 14.85
CA ARG A 175 0.62 -0.49 15.75
C ARG A 175 -0.47 0.56 15.81
N GLN A 176 -0.12 1.79 15.45
CA GLN A 176 -0.99 2.96 15.40
C GLN A 176 -0.85 3.63 14.04
N ASP A 177 -1.77 4.49 13.71
CA ASP A 177 -1.77 5.22 12.46
C ASP A 177 -0.50 6.09 12.34
N VAL A 178 0.03 6.17 11.13
CA VAL A 178 1.18 7.03 10.78
C VAL A 178 0.64 8.25 10.04
N PRO A 179 0.84 9.46 10.56
CA PRO A 179 0.24 10.65 9.97
C PRO A 179 0.87 11.02 8.62
N PRO A 180 0.11 11.65 7.71
CA PRO A 180 0.61 12.04 6.41
C PRO A 180 1.80 13.00 6.50
N PHE A 181 2.68 12.97 5.50
CA PHE A 181 3.86 13.82 5.37
C PHE A 181 4.96 13.60 6.41
N MET A 182 4.80 12.65 7.31
CA MET A 182 5.72 12.44 8.43
C MET A 182 6.65 11.25 8.20
N LEU A 183 7.79 11.30 8.88
CA LEU A 183 8.72 10.18 9.05
C LEU A 183 8.39 9.48 10.36
N CYS A 184 8.14 8.18 10.29
CA CYS A 184 7.91 7.31 11.44
C CYS A 184 9.01 6.27 11.53
N ASP A 185 9.56 6.08 12.71
CA ASP A 185 10.61 5.08 12.95
C ASP A 185 10.48 4.49 14.36
N MET A 186 11.33 3.51 14.67
CA MET A 186 11.43 2.96 16.03
C MET A 186 12.40 3.80 16.86
N GLN A 187 11.95 4.30 18.00
CA GLN A 187 12.77 4.91 19.03
C GLN A 187 12.45 4.28 20.39
N ASP A 188 13.47 3.88 21.14
CA ASP A 188 13.32 3.26 22.47
C ASP A 188 12.32 2.08 22.43
N SER A 189 12.38 1.25 21.37
CA SER A 189 11.48 0.12 21.12
C SER A 189 10.01 0.50 20.91
N ALA A 190 9.71 1.76 20.66
CA ALA A 190 8.38 2.27 20.35
C ALA A 190 8.31 2.89 18.94
N GLN A 191 7.15 2.72 18.29
CA GLN A 191 6.81 3.44 17.06
C GLN A 191 6.63 4.92 17.40
N LYS A 192 7.37 5.80 16.74
CA LYS A 192 7.30 7.26 16.95
C LYS A 192 7.38 8.02 15.65
N VAL A 193 6.68 9.15 15.58
CA VAL A 193 6.89 10.16 14.55
C VAL A 193 8.15 10.96 14.90
N ILE A 194 9.12 10.93 13.99
CA ILE A 194 10.43 11.56 14.16
C ILE A 194 10.43 13.02 13.70
N GLY A 195 9.59 13.33 12.72
CA GLY A 195 9.44 14.65 12.12
C GLY A 195 8.79 14.58 10.75
N PRO A 196 8.66 15.69 10.04
CA PRO A 196 8.23 15.69 8.66
C PRO A 196 9.21 14.96 7.73
N ASN A 197 8.69 14.28 6.72
CA ASN A 197 9.47 13.60 5.67
C ASN A 197 10.09 14.63 4.69
N VAL A 198 10.95 15.51 5.20
CA VAL A 198 11.52 16.64 4.45
C VAL A 198 12.19 16.19 3.15
N VAL A 199 12.95 15.10 3.20
CA VAL A 199 13.68 14.60 2.03
C VAL A 199 12.69 14.13 0.95
N GLY A 200 11.69 13.35 1.32
CA GLY A 200 10.68 12.86 0.39
C GLY A 200 9.85 13.98 -0.21
N LEU A 201 9.40 14.92 0.61
CA LEU A 201 8.62 16.08 0.17
C LEU A 201 9.43 16.97 -0.78
N THR A 202 10.69 17.28 -0.46
CA THR A 202 11.57 18.06 -1.33
C THR A 202 11.80 17.39 -2.68
N ARG A 203 12.06 16.08 -2.70
CA ARG A 203 12.25 15.31 -3.95
C ARG A 203 10.99 15.31 -4.83
N ARG A 204 9.81 15.44 -4.24
CA ARG A 204 8.53 15.52 -4.93
C ARG A 204 8.08 16.94 -5.25
N GLY A 205 8.94 17.94 -5.01
CA GLY A 205 8.71 19.32 -5.41
C GLY A 205 7.78 20.11 -4.50
N PHE A 206 7.53 19.67 -3.27
CA PHE A 206 6.73 20.47 -2.33
C PHE A 206 7.39 21.84 -2.07
N PRO A 207 6.60 22.93 -2.02
CA PRO A 207 7.10 24.25 -1.71
C PRO A 207 7.78 24.32 -0.33
N LYS A 208 8.79 25.18 -0.20
CA LYS A 208 9.54 25.29 1.06
C LYS A 208 8.69 25.80 2.23
N ASP A 209 7.73 26.67 1.95
CA ASP A 209 6.77 27.22 2.91
C ASP A 209 5.82 26.14 3.43
N VAL A 210 5.30 25.27 2.56
CA VAL A 210 4.51 24.09 2.98
C VAL A 210 5.33 23.19 3.91
N ILE A 211 6.59 22.89 3.55
CA ILE A 211 7.47 22.08 4.40
C ILE A 211 7.76 22.78 5.73
N ALA A 212 7.88 24.11 5.75
CA ALA A 212 8.06 24.89 6.97
C ALA A 212 6.81 24.82 7.87
N ALA A 213 5.63 24.98 7.28
CA ALA A 213 4.35 24.86 8.01
C ALA A 213 4.16 23.47 8.62
N LEU A 214 4.51 22.39 7.88
CA LEU A 214 4.48 21.02 8.42
C LEU A 214 5.46 20.82 9.58
N LYS A 215 6.65 21.45 9.54
CA LYS A 215 7.60 21.43 10.67
C LYS A 215 7.03 22.15 11.89
N GLU A 216 6.37 23.27 11.69
CA GLU A 216 5.74 24.02 12.76
C GLU A 216 4.55 23.24 13.38
N ALA A 217 3.70 22.66 12.56
CA ALA A 217 2.64 21.77 13.00
C ALA A 217 3.18 20.60 13.83
N PHE A 218 4.23 19.93 13.35
CA PHE A 218 4.91 18.87 14.09
C PHE A 218 5.40 19.34 15.47
N ARG A 219 6.01 20.54 15.57
CA ARG A 219 6.46 21.11 16.82
C ARG A 219 5.30 21.33 17.81
N PHE A 220 4.17 21.84 17.36
CA PHE A 220 2.98 21.97 18.22
C PHE A 220 2.47 20.61 18.70
N ILE A 221 2.36 19.64 17.79
CA ILE A 221 1.78 18.33 18.11
C ILE A 221 2.65 17.51 19.07
N TYR A 222 3.98 17.57 18.94
CA TYR A 222 4.88 16.66 19.64
C TYR A 222 5.79 17.33 20.70
N HIS A 223 5.96 18.65 20.65
CA HIS A 223 6.95 19.34 21.50
C HIS A 223 6.40 20.54 22.27
N SER A 224 5.09 20.81 22.22
CA SER A 224 4.50 21.95 22.95
C SER A 224 4.14 21.65 24.42
N GLY A 225 4.10 20.38 24.81
CA GLY A 225 3.59 19.96 26.10
C GLY A 225 2.05 20.02 26.24
N LEU A 226 1.33 20.42 25.20
CA LEU A 226 -0.12 20.43 25.15
C LEU A 226 -0.69 19.01 24.98
N ASN A 227 -1.93 18.81 25.39
CA ASN A 227 -2.63 17.59 24.98
C ASN A 227 -2.96 17.63 23.47
N ARG A 228 -3.30 16.47 22.88
CA ARG A 228 -3.49 16.33 21.43
C ARG A 228 -4.52 17.31 20.87
N SER A 229 -5.67 17.46 21.53
CA SER A 229 -6.73 18.38 21.05
C SER A 229 -6.25 19.83 21.04
N GLN A 230 -5.66 20.28 22.16
CA GLN A 230 -5.11 21.63 22.27
C GLN A 230 -4.00 21.90 21.26
N ALA A 231 -3.14 20.90 21.02
CA ALA A 231 -2.08 21.03 20.02
C ALA A 231 -2.64 21.18 18.59
N LEU A 232 -3.69 20.41 18.24
CA LEU A 232 -4.35 20.54 16.94
C LEU A 232 -5.05 21.89 16.79
N ASP A 233 -5.74 22.38 17.85
CA ASP A 233 -6.36 23.70 17.85
C ASP A 233 -5.31 24.81 17.63
N ARG A 234 -4.10 24.66 18.21
CA ARG A 234 -3.00 25.59 17.97
C ARG A 234 -2.48 25.51 16.52
N VAL A 235 -2.40 24.33 15.95
CA VAL A 235 -2.01 24.18 14.53
C VAL A 235 -3.02 24.88 13.63
N GLU A 236 -4.33 24.70 13.87
CA GLU A 236 -5.38 25.32 13.07
C GLU A 236 -5.40 26.87 13.18
N ASN A 237 -5.02 27.43 14.34
CA ASN A 237 -5.06 28.87 14.57
C ASN A 237 -3.75 29.61 14.22
N ASP A 238 -2.61 28.96 14.40
CA ASP A 238 -1.30 29.62 14.40
C ASP A 238 -0.39 29.22 13.23
N VAL A 239 -0.67 28.11 12.53
CA VAL A 239 0.10 27.64 11.38
C VAL A 239 -0.59 28.04 10.09
N GLU A 240 0.19 28.45 9.07
CA GLU A 240 -0.34 28.78 7.74
C GLU A 240 -1.19 27.62 7.20
N PRO A 241 -2.47 27.86 6.81
CA PRO A 241 -3.46 26.81 6.55
C PRO A 241 -3.34 26.19 5.14
N PHE A 242 -2.15 25.74 4.77
CA PHE A 242 -1.97 24.95 3.56
C PHE A 242 -2.83 23.67 3.59
N ASP A 243 -3.18 23.16 2.44
CA ASP A 243 -4.03 21.97 2.36
C ASP A 243 -3.38 20.74 3.02
N GLU A 244 -2.05 20.64 2.98
CA GLU A 244 -1.29 19.62 3.67
C GLU A 244 -1.38 19.73 5.21
N VAL A 245 -1.43 20.92 5.74
CA VAL A 245 -1.63 21.15 7.19
C VAL A 245 -3.03 20.77 7.58
N LYS A 246 -4.04 21.17 6.81
CA LYS A 246 -5.45 20.78 7.03
C LYS A 246 -5.62 19.25 6.97
N GLU A 247 -5.00 18.60 5.97
CA GLU A 247 -5.02 17.13 5.84
C GLU A 247 -4.38 16.46 7.07
N LEU A 248 -3.23 16.95 7.51
CA LEU A 248 -2.55 16.47 8.71
C LEU A 248 -3.47 16.55 9.93
N VAL A 249 -4.09 17.70 10.20
CA VAL A 249 -5.02 17.88 11.32
C VAL A 249 -6.24 16.97 11.19
N SER A 250 -6.83 16.91 10.00
CA SER A 250 -7.97 16.04 9.71
C SER A 250 -7.66 14.57 9.99
N PHE A 251 -6.47 14.11 9.60
CA PHE A 251 -6.02 12.74 9.87
C PHE A 251 -6.00 12.42 11.37
N TYR A 252 -5.48 13.33 12.19
CA TYR A 252 -5.47 13.14 13.66
C TYR A 252 -6.86 13.12 14.25
N ARG A 253 -7.78 13.97 13.75
CA ARG A 253 -9.14 14.05 14.27
C ARG A 253 -10.00 12.83 13.95
N HIS A 254 -9.72 12.17 12.81
CA HIS A 254 -10.51 11.02 12.34
C HIS A 254 -9.85 9.65 12.60
N SER A 255 -8.63 9.63 13.13
CA SER A 255 -7.96 8.35 13.46
C SER A 255 -8.73 7.60 14.54
N THR A 256 -9.04 6.33 14.24
CA THR A 256 -9.72 5.41 15.19
C THR A 256 -8.74 4.52 15.94
N ARG A 257 -7.55 4.28 15.38
CA ARG A 257 -6.48 3.47 16.00
C ARG A 257 -5.57 4.27 16.92
N GLY A 258 -5.74 5.61 16.93
CA GLY A 258 -4.78 6.53 17.53
C GLY A 258 -3.54 6.70 16.65
N VAL A 259 -2.93 7.87 16.72
CA VAL A 259 -1.74 8.25 15.95
C VAL A 259 -0.50 8.15 16.84
N CYS A 260 0.59 7.57 16.31
CA CYS A 260 1.88 7.40 17.01
C CYS A 260 2.61 8.73 17.31
#